data_1cb1df41c486fec32a0a9a847eb5cbbe
#
_entry.id   1cb1df41c486fec32a0a9a847eb5cbbe
#
_cell.length_a   1.000
_cell.length_b   1.000
_cell.length_c   1.000
_cell.angle_alpha   90.00
_cell.angle_beta   90.00
_cell.angle_gamma   90.00
#
_symmetry.space_group_name_H-M   'P 1'
#
loop_
_entity.id
_entity.type
_entity.pdbx_description
1 polymer ?
#
loop_
_entity_poly.entity_id
_entity_poly.type
_entity_poly.pdbx_seq_one_letter_code
_entity_poly.pdbx_strand_id
1 'polypeptide(L)'
;LGIENQQKVHYAMPLRHMVGDAFSYLKEYNELAVQNKKQKNWRNSDEFLSGLTAEDRLHPMITICIYYGEKEWDGPRSLIDMLKVPERFQALVSDYKMNLIEVRNSEYLKFQNSDVSIVFDISRFIYDKRYDKINDIYKEQLIPSELGLVIGAITESQKLIDDAIKLEKEGGKMNMCKALEELEEKGRI
;
A
#
# COMPACT_ATOMS: atom_id res chain seq x y z
N LEU A 1 -2.15 -9.32 -6.73
CA LEU A 1 -2.18 -8.09 -5.97
C LEU A 1 -0.80 -7.83 -5.37
N GLY A 2 -0.20 -6.67 -5.67
CA GLY A 2 1.02 -6.17 -5.06
C GLY A 2 0.71 -5.08 -4.04
N ILE A 3 1.46 -5.04 -2.94
CA ILE A 3 1.37 -3.96 -1.94
C ILE A 3 2.80 -3.47 -1.68
N GLU A 4 3.01 -2.18 -1.85
CA GLU A 4 4.25 -1.50 -1.48
C GLU A 4 4.01 -0.50 -0.37
N ASN A 5 4.74 -0.63 0.74
CA ASN A 5 4.69 0.31 1.86
C ASN A 5 5.83 1.32 1.72
N GLN A 6 5.49 2.61 1.75
CA GLN A 6 6.45 3.71 1.58
C GLN A 6 6.28 4.75 2.68
N GLN A 7 7.39 5.07 3.35
CA GLN A 7 7.47 6.14 4.34
C GLN A 7 7.97 7.46 3.71
N LYS A 8 8.85 7.33 2.72
CA LYS A 8 9.41 8.48 2.00
C LYS A 8 8.94 8.46 0.55
N VAL A 9 8.77 9.64 -0.02
CA VAL A 9 8.43 9.77 -1.43
C VAL A 9 9.54 9.15 -2.28
N HIS A 10 9.14 8.26 -3.17
CA HIS A 10 10.06 7.63 -4.12
C HIS A 10 9.70 8.08 -5.54
N TYR A 11 10.48 9.01 -6.08
CA TYR A 11 10.19 9.66 -7.36
C TYR A 11 10.15 8.72 -8.57
N ALA A 12 10.64 7.50 -8.47
CA ALA A 12 10.55 6.50 -9.52
C ALA A 12 9.47 5.42 -9.23
N MET A 13 8.49 5.69 -8.35
CA MET A 13 7.50 4.70 -7.94
C MET A 13 6.64 4.19 -9.10
N PRO A 14 6.11 5.02 -10.02
CA PRO A 14 5.35 4.53 -11.16
C PRO A 14 6.15 3.54 -12.03
N LEU A 15 7.44 3.82 -12.24
CA LEU A 15 8.34 2.92 -12.98
C LEU A 15 8.56 1.60 -12.24
N ARG A 16 8.74 1.63 -10.92
CA ARG A 16 8.90 0.42 -10.10
C ARG A 16 7.67 -0.48 -10.19
N HIS A 17 6.48 0.09 -10.04
CA HIS A 17 5.22 -0.65 -10.16
C HIS A 17 5.07 -1.25 -11.55
N MET A 18 5.29 -0.45 -12.60
CA MET A 18 5.21 -0.92 -13.98
C MET A 18 6.14 -2.11 -14.23
N VAL A 19 7.39 -2.04 -13.76
CA VAL A 19 8.37 -3.14 -13.92
C VAL A 19 7.93 -4.38 -13.14
N GLY A 20 7.46 -4.23 -11.90
CA GLY A 20 6.97 -5.33 -11.07
C GLY A 20 5.77 -6.04 -11.70
N ASP A 21 4.79 -5.27 -12.19
CA ASP A 21 3.61 -5.79 -12.85
C ASP A 21 3.96 -6.44 -14.20
N ALA A 22 4.90 -5.86 -14.96
CA ALA A 22 5.38 -6.44 -16.21
C ALA A 22 6.07 -7.80 -16.00
N PHE A 23 6.87 -7.96 -14.94
CA PHE A 23 7.44 -9.25 -14.59
C PHE A 23 6.39 -10.28 -14.18
N SER A 24 5.34 -9.84 -13.48
CA SER A 24 4.23 -10.70 -13.09
C SER A 24 3.45 -11.20 -14.32
N TYR A 25 3.14 -10.29 -15.26
CA TYR A 25 2.54 -10.66 -16.55
C TYR A 25 3.44 -11.59 -17.36
N LEU A 26 4.74 -11.31 -17.42
CA LEU A 26 5.69 -12.17 -18.16
C LEU A 26 5.75 -13.57 -17.57
N LYS A 27 5.72 -13.69 -16.25
CA LYS A 27 5.70 -14.97 -15.56
C LYS A 27 4.45 -15.77 -15.95
N GLU A 28 3.28 -15.18 -15.81
CA GLU A 28 2.00 -15.81 -16.13
C GLU A 28 1.92 -16.20 -17.62
N TYR A 29 2.34 -15.31 -18.51
CA TYR A 29 2.44 -15.60 -19.94
C TYR A 29 3.30 -16.85 -20.22
N ASN A 30 4.48 -16.94 -19.60
CA ASN A 30 5.37 -18.07 -19.78
C ASN A 30 4.77 -19.38 -19.25
N GLU A 31 4.06 -19.34 -18.12
CA GLU A 31 3.37 -20.49 -17.54
C GLU A 31 2.27 -21.01 -18.48
N LEU A 32 1.43 -20.12 -19.01
CA LEU A 32 0.39 -20.45 -19.99
C LEU A 32 0.98 -21.01 -21.28
N ALA A 33 2.02 -20.38 -21.83
CA ALA A 33 2.66 -20.85 -23.07
C ALA A 33 3.27 -22.24 -22.90
N VAL A 34 3.90 -22.53 -21.75
CA VAL A 34 4.42 -23.88 -21.44
C VAL A 34 3.28 -24.89 -21.29
N GLN A 35 2.18 -24.51 -20.65
CA GLN A 35 1.00 -25.37 -20.51
C GLN A 35 0.38 -25.71 -21.86
N ASN A 36 0.13 -24.70 -22.71
CA ASN A 36 -0.40 -24.89 -24.06
C ASN A 36 0.50 -25.78 -24.91
N LYS A 37 1.84 -25.63 -24.80
CA LYS A 37 2.80 -26.47 -25.47
C LYS A 37 2.71 -27.94 -25.04
N LYS A 38 2.60 -28.19 -23.74
CA LYS A 38 2.47 -29.56 -23.19
C LYS A 38 1.18 -30.22 -23.64
N GLN A 39 0.10 -29.47 -23.70
CA GLN A 39 -1.23 -29.98 -24.04
C GLN A 39 -1.47 -30.02 -25.57
N LYS A 40 -0.57 -29.46 -26.40
CA LYS A 40 -0.74 -29.28 -27.82
C LYS A 40 -2.04 -28.56 -28.19
N ASN A 41 -2.34 -27.52 -27.42
CA ASN A 41 -3.66 -26.86 -27.40
C ASN A 41 -3.77 -25.72 -28.43
N TRP A 42 -3.09 -25.86 -29.59
CA TRP A 42 -3.11 -24.83 -30.63
C TRP A 42 -3.95 -25.29 -31.82
N ARG A 43 -4.75 -24.37 -32.34
CA ARG A 43 -5.67 -24.58 -33.47
C ARG A 43 -5.07 -24.12 -34.81
N ASN A 44 -4.12 -23.19 -34.76
CA ASN A 44 -3.48 -22.58 -35.91
C ASN A 44 -2.05 -22.12 -35.61
N SER A 45 -1.38 -21.60 -36.65
CA SER A 45 0.01 -21.13 -36.58
C SER A 45 0.18 -19.91 -35.68
N ASP A 46 -0.84 -19.03 -35.58
CA ASP A 46 -0.76 -17.78 -34.82
C ASP A 46 -0.75 -18.07 -33.31
N GLU A 47 -1.58 -19.01 -32.88
CA GLU A 47 -1.60 -19.51 -31.50
C GLU A 47 -0.28 -20.23 -31.17
N PHE A 48 0.24 -21.02 -32.09
CA PHE A 48 1.55 -21.68 -31.91
C PHE A 48 2.69 -20.68 -31.76
N LEU A 49 2.73 -19.64 -32.58
CA LEU A 49 3.78 -18.61 -32.55
C LEU A 49 3.69 -17.71 -31.31
N SER A 50 2.47 -17.36 -30.91
CA SER A 50 2.26 -16.54 -29.70
C SER A 50 2.39 -17.31 -28.39
N GLY A 51 2.23 -18.65 -28.43
CA GLY A 51 2.16 -19.48 -27.22
C GLY A 51 0.85 -19.39 -26.46
N LEU A 52 -0.09 -18.54 -26.89
CA LEU A 52 -1.42 -18.34 -26.29
C LEU A 52 -2.51 -18.72 -27.29
N THR A 53 -3.60 -19.25 -26.78
CA THR A 53 -4.84 -19.43 -27.55
C THR A 53 -5.64 -18.12 -27.61
N ALA A 54 -6.61 -18.04 -28.54
CA ALA A 54 -7.46 -16.86 -28.65
C ALA A 54 -8.34 -16.62 -27.40
N GLU A 55 -8.56 -17.65 -26.58
CA GLU A 55 -9.34 -17.57 -25.34
C GLU A 55 -8.51 -17.25 -24.10
N ASP A 56 -7.20 -17.43 -24.16
CA ASP A 56 -6.34 -17.16 -23.00
C ASP A 56 -6.42 -15.69 -22.57
N ARG A 57 -6.48 -15.47 -21.29
CA ARG A 57 -6.46 -14.15 -20.67
C ARG A 57 -5.55 -14.15 -19.46
N LEU A 58 -4.73 -13.10 -19.34
CA LEU A 58 -3.92 -12.89 -18.16
C LEU A 58 -4.77 -12.29 -17.05
N HIS A 59 -4.43 -12.58 -15.80
CA HIS A 59 -5.06 -11.96 -14.66
C HIS A 59 -4.58 -10.51 -14.50
N PRO A 60 -5.48 -9.57 -14.14
CA PRO A 60 -5.06 -8.20 -13.94
C PRO A 60 -4.10 -8.08 -12.75
N MET A 61 -2.94 -7.45 -12.98
CA MET A 61 -2.02 -7.08 -11.91
C MET A 61 -2.47 -5.73 -11.34
N ILE A 62 -2.63 -5.69 -10.01
CA ILE A 62 -2.99 -4.48 -9.29
C ILE A 62 -1.95 -4.29 -8.20
N THR A 63 -1.14 -3.25 -8.33
CA THR A 63 -0.18 -2.85 -7.29
C THR A 63 -0.65 -1.57 -6.62
N ILE A 64 -0.67 -1.56 -5.29
CA ILE A 64 -1.08 -0.44 -4.45
C ILE A 64 0.14 0.04 -3.67
N CYS A 65 0.42 1.34 -3.75
CA CYS A 65 1.38 2.00 -2.87
C CYS A 65 0.64 2.58 -1.66
N ILE A 66 0.98 2.12 -0.47
CA ILE A 66 0.51 2.68 0.79
C ILE A 66 1.60 3.62 1.30
N TYR A 67 1.34 4.91 1.19
CA TYR A 67 2.24 5.94 1.66
C TYR A 67 1.82 6.46 3.03
N TYR A 68 2.70 6.27 4.01
CA TYR A 68 2.48 6.68 5.40
C TYR A 68 3.48 7.76 5.87
N GLY A 69 4.08 8.49 4.94
CA GLY A 69 4.93 9.62 5.29
C GLY A 69 4.15 10.78 5.90
N GLU A 70 4.83 11.55 6.74
CA GLU A 70 4.25 12.72 7.41
C GLU A 70 3.87 13.84 6.42
N LYS A 71 4.66 14.01 5.33
CA LYS A 71 4.40 14.99 4.27
C LYS A 71 3.46 14.42 3.22
N GLU A 72 2.75 15.29 2.52
CA GLU A 72 1.99 14.89 1.35
C GLU A 72 2.90 14.30 0.26
N TRP A 73 2.32 13.42 -0.56
CA TRP A 73 3.04 12.87 -1.70
C TRP A 73 3.22 13.93 -2.79
N ASP A 74 4.45 14.35 -3.02
CA ASP A 74 4.85 15.33 -4.04
C ASP A 74 5.55 14.68 -5.26
N GLY A 75 5.63 13.35 -5.30
CA GLY A 75 6.25 12.61 -6.40
C GLY A 75 5.30 12.34 -7.57
N PRO A 76 5.84 11.78 -8.67
CA PRO A 76 5.04 11.33 -9.81
C PRO A 76 3.94 10.34 -9.39
N ARG A 77 2.77 10.46 -10.01
CA ARG A 77 1.62 9.54 -9.82
C ARG A 77 1.39 8.64 -11.03
N SER A 78 2.08 8.92 -12.13
CA SER A 78 2.04 8.12 -13.34
C SER A 78 3.39 8.14 -14.05
N LEU A 79 3.57 7.21 -14.99
CA LEU A 79 4.78 7.14 -15.79
C LEU A 79 4.97 8.40 -16.63
N ILE A 80 3.89 8.97 -17.16
CA ILE A 80 3.97 10.16 -18.01
C ILE A 80 4.52 11.38 -17.24
N ASP A 81 4.28 11.45 -15.92
CA ASP A 81 4.83 12.52 -15.07
C ASP A 81 6.37 12.47 -14.99
N MET A 82 6.96 11.33 -15.34
CA MET A 82 8.41 11.11 -15.33
C MET A 82 9.07 11.29 -16.70
N LEU A 83 8.26 11.47 -17.76
CA LEU A 83 8.76 11.47 -19.13
C LEU A 83 8.84 12.90 -19.71
N LYS A 84 9.85 13.11 -20.53
CA LYS A 84 9.95 14.32 -21.37
C LYS A 84 9.37 14.03 -22.75
N VAL A 85 8.04 14.11 -22.87
CA VAL A 85 7.34 13.80 -24.12
C VAL A 85 7.08 15.08 -24.90
N PRO A 86 7.63 15.24 -26.11
CA PRO A 86 7.23 16.33 -27.00
C PRO A 86 5.74 16.25 -27.30
N GLU A 87 5.05 17.40 -27.34
CA GLU A 87 3.60 17.50 -27.48
C GLU A 87 3.04 16.63 -28.63
N ARG A 88 3.70 16.66 -29.79
CA ARG A 88 3.31 15.86 -30.97
C ARG A 88 3.31 14.33 -30.76
N PHE A 89 3.94 13.84 -29.70
CA PHE A 89 4.05 12.41 -29.42
C PHE A 89 3.20 11.97 -28.20
N GLN A 90 2.55 12.89 -27.49
CA GLN A 90 1.80 12.58 -26.27
C GLN A 90 0.73 11.50 -26.51
N ALA A 91 0.02 11.58 -27.64
CA ALA A 91 -1.01 10.59 -27.99
C ALA A 91 -0.48 9.18 -28.29
N LEU A 92 0.83 9.03 -28.50
CA LEU A 92 1.48 7.74 -28.79
C LEU A 92 2.12 7.09 -27.56
N VAL A 93 2.22 7.83 -26.45
CA VAL A 93 2.84 7.34 -25.23
C VAL A 93 1.78 6.67 -24.34
N SER A 94 1.98 5.41 -24.03
CA SER A 94 1.15 4.71 -23.03
C SER A 94 1.54 5.18 -21.63
N ASP A 95 0.52 5.51 -20.83
CA ASP A 95 0.71 5.87 -19.43
C ASP A 95 0.52 4.63 -18.53
N TYR A 96 1.23 4.64 -17.41
CA TYR A 96 1.05 3.67 -16.33
C TYR A 96 0.76 4.43 -15.04
N LYS A 97 -0.48 4.39 -14.59
CA LYS A 97 -0.94 5.07 -13.38
C LYS A 97 -0.69 4.22 -12.14
N MET A 98 -0.19 4.86 -11.11
CA MET A 98 0.01 4.26 -9.80
C MET A 98 -1.27 4.34 -8.96
N ASN A 99 -1.59 3.27 -8.23
CA ASN A 99 -2.64 3.29 -7.20
C ASN A 99 -1.99 3.73 -5.88
N LEU A 100 -2.12 5.00 -5.55
CA LEU A 100 -1.56 5.58 -4.34
C LEU A 100 -2.64 5.74 -3.27
N ILE A 101 -2.37 5.24 -2.08
CA ILE A 101 -3.14 5.49 -0.86
C ILE A 101 -2.23 6.25 0.11
N GLU A 102 -2.58 7.49 0.39
CA GLU A 102 -1.93 8.29 1.42
C GLU A 102 -2.70 8.09 2.73
N VAL A 103 -2.07 7.51 3.75
CA VAL A 103 -2.72 7.23 5.04
C VAL A 103 -3.31 8.51 5.65
N ARG A 104 -2.60 9.62 5.53
CA ARG A 104 -3.03 10.94 5.99
C ARG A 104 -4.36 11.40 5.38
N ASN A 105 -4.60 11.10 4.12
CA ASN A 105 -5.76 11.53 3.34
C ASN A 105 -6.73 10.35 3.08
N SER A 106 -6.85 9.42 4.02
CA SER A 106 -7.57 8.15 3.82
C SER A 106 -8.99 8.13 4.39
N GLU A 107 -9.56 9.25 4.81
CA GLU A 107 -10.90 9.34 5.42
C GLU A 107 -12.03 8.88 4.49
N TYR A 108 -11.81 8.89 3.19
CA TYR A 108 -12.78 8.39 2.19
C TYR A 108 -12.76 6.87 2.05
N LEU A 109 -11.74 6.19 2.58
CA LEU A 109 -11.62 4.74 2.51
C LEU A 109 -12.43 4.08 3.61
N LYS A 110 -13.14 3.01 3.24
CA LYS A 110 -13.86 2.15 4.16
C LYS A 110 -13.30 0.74 4.04
N PHE A 111 -12.72 0.24 5.11
CA PHE A 111 -12.19 -1.11 5.16
C PHE A 111 -13.21 -2.06 5.78
N GLN A 112 -13.29 -3.29 5.25
CA GLN A 112 -14.10 -4.35 5.87
C GLN A 112 -13.43 -4.94 7.12
N ASN A 113 -12.10 -4.91 7.15
CA ASN A 113 -11.33 -5.37 8.28
C ASN A 113 -11.19 -4.23 9.31
N SER A 114 -11.64 -4.48 10.54
CA SER A 114 -11.60 -3.50 11.64
C SER A 114 -10.18 -3.09 12.01
N ASP A 115 -9.23 -4.02 11.97
CA ASP A 115 -7.85 -3.74 12.38
C ASP A 115 -7.17 -2.78 11.40
N VAL A 116 -7.43 -2.95 10.09
CA VAL A 116 -6.97 -2.01 9.06
C VAL A 116 -7.59 -0.63 9.28
N SER A 117 -8.90 -0.56 9.57
CA SER A 117 -9.58 0.70 9.89
C SER A 117 -8.93 1.40 11.08
N ILE A 118 -8.69 0.66 12.17
CA ILE A 118 -8.06 1.19 13.39
C ILE A 118 -6.67 1.75 13.09
N VAL A 119 -5.84 1.01 12.36
CA VAL A 119 -4.48 1.45 12.02
C VAL A 119 -4.52 2.74 11.19
N PHE A 120 -5.37 2.81 10.18
CA PHE A 120 -5.48 3.99 9.31
C PHE A 120 -6.04 5.19 10.07
N ASP A 121 -7.10 5.02 10.84
CA ASP A 121 -7.74 6.11 11.58
C ASP A 121 -6.82 6.69 12.65
N ILE A 122 -6.23 5.84 13.48
CA ILE A 122 -5.33 6.31 14.56
C ILE A 122 -4.08 6.96 13.96
N SER A 123 -3.46 6.38 12.93
CA SER A 123 -2.29 6.97 12.29
C SER A 123 -2.61 8.35 11.70
N ARG A 124 -3.76 8.50 11.03
CA ARG A 124 -4.22 9.78 10.48
C ARG A 124 -4.44 10.81 11.59
N PHE A 125 -5.14 10.45 12.67
CA PHE A 125 -5.39 11.37 13.79
C PHE A 125 -4.10 11.81 14.47
N ILE A 126 -3.10 10.93 14.59
CA ILE A 126 -1.77 11.30 15.11
C ILE A 126 -1.11 12.32 14.19
N TYR A 127 -1.10 12.11 12.86
CA TYR A 127 -0.51 13.06 11.92
C TYR A 127 -1.19 14.43 11.94
N ASP A 128 -2.51 14.45 12.12
CA ASP A 128 -3.31 15.68 12.19
C ASP A 128 -3.31 16.31 13.60
N LYS A 129 -2.64 15.69 14.57
CA LYS A 129 -2.64 16.09 16.00
C LYS A 129 -4.03 16.14 16.60
N ARG A 130 -4.93 15.27 16.13
CA ARG A 130 -6.32 15.18 16.58
C ARG A 130 -6.51 14.08 17.60
N TYR A 131 -5.81 14.19 18.72
CA TYR A 131 -5.88 13.24 19.84
C TYR A 131 -7.26 13.21 20.48
N ASP A 132 -8.01 14.33 20.43
CA ASP A 132 -9.42 14.42 20.78
C ASP A 132 -10.26 13.35 20.10
N LYS A 133 -10.05 13.13 18.80
CA LYS A 133 -10.77 12.12 18.03
C LYS A 133 -10.41 10.69 18.42
N ILE A 134 -9.16 10.44 18.79
CA ILE A 134 -8.76 9.11 19.27
C ILE A 134 -9.47 8.85 20.60
N ASN A 135 -9.52 9.83 21.50
CA ASN A 135 -10.22 9.71 22.77
C ASN A 135 -11.73 9.54 22.57
N ASP A 136 -12.36 10.28 21.68
CA ASP A 136 -13.81 10.17 21.43
C ASP A 136 -14.22 8.79 20.90
N ILE A 137 -13.40 8.20 20.00
CA ILE A 137 -13.75 6.99 19.25
C ILE A 137 -13.22 5.74 19.93
N TYR A 138 -12.00 5.79 20.49
CA TYR A 138 -11.25 4.60 20.93
C TYR A 138 -11.02 4.54 22.45
N LYS A 139 -11.62 5.44 23.26
CA LYS A 139 -11.40 5.53 24.71
C LYS A 139 -11.59 4.20 25.44
N GLU A 140 -12.67 3.50 25.11
CA GLU A 140 -13.04 2.22 25.74
C GLU A 140 -12.49 1.00 24.99
N GLN A 141 -11.85 1.23 23.84
CA GLN A 141 -11.40 0.14 22.98
C GLN A 141 -9.97 -0.28 23.31
N LEU A 142 -9.82 -1.55 23.63
CA LEU A 142 -8.52 -2.19 23.75
C LEU A 142 -8.15 -2.84 22.42
N ILE A 143 -7.06 -2.41 21.82
CA ILE A 143 -6.54 -2.97 20.58
C ILE A 143 -5.44 -4.02 20.85
N PRO A 144 -5.24 -5.02 19.98
CA PRO A 144 -4.09 -5.90 20.06
C PRO A 144 -2.77 -5.12 20.07
N SER A 145 -1.79 -5.57 20.84
CA SER A 145 -0.47 -4.91 20.94
C SER A 145 0.24 -4.84 19.58
N GLU A 146 0.00 -5.82 18.70
CA GLU A 146 0.54 -5.84 17.33
C GLU A 146 0.08 -4.63 16.50
N LEU A 147 -1.18 -4.19 16.68
CA LEU A 147 -1.65 -2.97 16.00
C LEU A 147 -0.97 -1.73 16.56
N GLY A 148 -0.71 -1.69 17.86
CA GLY A 148 0.08 -0.64 18.49
C GLY A 148 1.50 -0.56 17.93
N LEU A 149 2.16 -1.70 17.67
CA LEU A 149 3.46 -1.77 17.00
C LEU A 149 3.39 -1.18 15.58
N VAL A 150 2.39 -1.56 14.80
CA VAL A 150 2.20 -1.06 13.43
C VAL A 150 1.97 0.45 13.44
N ILE A 151 1.09 0.95 14.30
CA ILE A 151 0.81 2.39 14.44
C ILE A 151 2.07 3.14 14.87
N GLY A 152 2.80 2.63 15.87
CA GLY A 152 4.06 3.21 16.32
C GLY A 152 5.12 3.27 15.22
N ALA A 153 5.22 2.22 14.40
CA ALA A 153 6.14 2.19 13.26
C ALA A 153 5.74 3.19 12.16
N ILE A 154 4.45 3.28 11.84
CA ILE A 154 3.91 4.23 10.85
C ILE A 154 4.16 5.67 11.29
N THR A 155 3.91 5.98 12.56
CA THR A 155 4.00 7.33 13.12
C THR A 155 5.38 7.68 13.70
N GLU A 156 6.37 6.81 13.54
CA GLU A 156 7.73 6.94 14.08
C GLU A 156 7.77 7.16 15.61
N SER A 157 6.77 6.66 16.32
CA SER A 157 6.70 6.79 17.77
C SER A 157 7.39 5.63 18.48
N GLN A 158 8.66 5.83 18.87
CA GLN A 158 9.42 4.81 19.59
C GLN A 158 8.73 4.39 20.90
N LYS A 159 8.07 5.33 21.59
CA LYS A 159 7.34 5.03 22.81
C LYS A 159 6.18 4.07 22.58
N LEU A 160 5.36 4.30 21.54
CA LEU A 160 4.28 3.38 21.20
C LEU A 160 4.80 1.98 20.88
N ILE A 161 5.95 1.89 20.21
CA ILE A 161 6.63 0.63 19.92
C ILE A 161 7.05 -0.07 21.21
N ASP A 162 7.72 0.65 22.11
CA ASP A 162 8.23 0.08 23.37
C ASP A 162 7.08 -0.38 24.28
N ASP A 163 6.02 0.41 24.41
CA ASP A 163 4.83 0.07 25.18
C ASP A 163 4.11 -1.16 24.60
N ALA A 164 4.00 -1.23 23.27
CA ALA A 164 3.38 -2.37 22.58
C ALA A 164 4.20 -3.65 22.77
N ILE A 165 5.54 -3.60 22.63
CA ILE A 165 6.43 -4.75 22.86
C ILE A 165 6.32 -5.26 24.31
N LYS A 166 6.23 -4.34 25.28
CA LYS A 166 6.06 -4.70 26.68
C LYS A 166 4.75 -5.46 26.92
N LEU A 167 3.64 -4.91 26.40
CA LEU A 167 2.31 -5.50 26.54
C LEU A 167 2.19 -6.84 25.77
N GLU A 168 2.83 -6.99 24.63
CA GLU A 168 2.85 -8.24 23.88
C GLU A 168 3.43 -9.40 24.70
N LYS A 169 4.53 -9.15 25.43
CA LYS A 169 5.14 -10.15 26.31
C LYS A 169 4.25 -10.57 27.47
N GLU A 170 3.34 -9.69 27.88
CA GLU A 170 2.37 -9.91 28.95
C GLU A 170 1.04 -10.47 28.41
N GLY A 171 0.92 -10.70 27.08
CA GLY A 171 -0.31 -11.15 26.43
C GLY A 171 -1.44 -10.11 26.50
N GLY A 172 -1.07 -8.84 26.63
CA GLY A 172 -1.97 -7.73 26.89
C GLY A 172 -2.52 -7.06 25.65
N LYS A 173 -3.53 -6.22 25.88
CA LYS A 173 -4.10 -5.30 24.90
C LYS A 173 -3.73 -3.87 25.26
N MET A 174 -3.55 -3.03 24.26
CA MET A 174 -3.16 -1.63 24.41
C MET A 174 -4.40 -0.73 24.43
N ASN A 175 -4.42 0.25 25.36
CA ASN A 175 -5.33 1.38 25.31
C ASN A 175 -4.59 2.57 24.68
N MET A 176 -4.95 2.90 23.44
CA MET A 176 -4.27 3.95 22.68
C MET A 176 -4.40 5.33 23.31
N CYS A 177 -5.53 5.64 23.95
CA CYS A 177 -5.74 6.93 24.60
C CYS A 177 -4.72 7.15 25.72
N LYS A 178 -4.55 6.16 26.61
CA LYS A 178 -3.57 6.25 27.69
C LYS A 178 -2.13 6.36 27.18
N ALA A 179 -1.80 5.59 26.14
CA ALA A 179 -0.47 5.62 25.53
C ALA A 179 -0.17 7.00 24.92
N LEU A 180 -1.16 7.67 24.35
CA LEU A 180 -1.03 9.00 23.73
C LEU A 180 -1.05 10.14 24.74
N GLU A 181 -1.90 10.10 25.78
CA GLU A 181 -1.90 11.08 26.88
C GLU A 181 -0.51 11.22 27.50
N GLU A 182 0.16 10.10 27.74
CA GLU A 182 1.53 10.13 28.27
C GLU A 182 2.56 10.70 27.27
N LEU A 183 2.29 10.67 25.96
CA LEU A 183 3.13 11.29 24.93
C LEU A 183 2.93 12.81 24.89
N GLU A 184 1.68 13.30 25.00
CA GLU A 184 1.36 14.72 25.09
C GLU A 184 2.00 15.36 26.32
N GLU A 185 1.83 14.76 27.51
CA GLU A 185 2.40 15.27 28.76
C GLU A 185 3.94 15.40 28.71
N LYS A 186 4.62 14.56 27.94
CA LYS A 186 6.09 14.59 27.80
C LYS A 186 6.57 15.54 26.71
N GLY A 187 5.66 16.24 25.99
CA GLY A 187 6.00 17.21 24.94
C GLY A 187 6.78 16.60 23.76
N ARG A 188 6.56 15.32 23.46
CA ARG A 188 7.26 14.56 22.41
C ARG A 188 6.40 14.33 21.14
N ILE A 189 5.33 15.08 21.01
CA ILE A 189 4.49 15.08 19.81
C ILE A 189 4.36 16.53 19.31
#